data_55afcbc641b58855a208d0317af3ee40
#
_entry.id   55afcbc641b58855a208d0317af3ee40
#
_cell.length_a   1.000
_cell.length_b   1.000
_cell.length_c   1.000
_cell.angle_alpha   90.00
_cell.angle_beta   90.00
_cell.angle_gamma   90.00
#
_symmetry.space_group_name_H-M   'P 1'
#
loop_
_entity.id
_entity.type
_entity.pdbx_description
1 polymer ?
#
loop_
_entity_poly.entity_id
_entity_poly.type
_entity_poly.pdbx_seq_one_letter_code
_entity_poly.pdbx_strand_id
1 'polypeptide(L)'
;MKKKKEMLKNSVLVHMLVAGFFLIISSCTPDEAQKITVSQELVMADEFDTDNEINADIWTFDIGTGSNGWGNNEEQFYTNRTENISVQNGILIIKALKEDYNGSDYTSSKILTKGLKEQAYGRFEARIQLPTGQGMWPAFWLLGANCGDGTADTEVWPNCGEIDIMEYRGQDPTVVHGSVHGPGYAAGNA
;
A
#
# COMPACT_ATOMS: atom_id res chain seq x y z
N MET A 1 -23.34 72.01 -34.56
CA MET A 1 -23.70 70.63 -34.90
C MET A 1 -22.53 69.57 -34.74
N LYS A 2 -21.27 69.89 -35.07
CA LYS A 2 -20.13 68.94 -34.94
C LYS A 2 -19.83 68.47 -33.49
N LYS A 3 -19.83 69.38 -32.48
CA LYS A 3 -19.57 69.03 -31.07
C LYS A 3 -20.56 68.04 -30.45
N LYS A 4 -21.85 68.13 -30.85
CA LYS A 4 -22.89 67.22 -30.34
C LYS A 4 -22.79 65.79 -30.88
N LYS A 5 -22.24 65.64 -32.12
CA LYS A 5 -21.99 64.30 -32.72
C LYS A 5 -20.76 63.59 -32.11
N GLU A 6 -19.74 64.34 -31.70
CA GLU A 6 -18.56 63.75 -31.03
C GLU A 6 -18.90 63.31 -29.61
N MET A 7 -19.67 64.10 -28.86
CA MET A 7 -20.12 63.68 -27.52
C MET A 7 -20.98 62.42 -27.54
N LEU A 8 -21.85 62.27 -28.56
CA LEU A 8 -22.69 61.07 -28.70
C LEU A 8 -21.83 59.84 -29.05
N LYS A 9 -20.81 60.00 -29.92
CA LYS A 9 -19.89 58.90 -30.28
C LYS A 9 -19.06 58.43 -29.07
N ASN A 10 -18.55 59.36 -28.27
CA ASN A 10 -17.77 59.02 -27.08
C ASN A 10 -18.64 58.38 -25.98
N SER A 11 -19.92 58.83 -25.83
CA SER A 11 -20.85 58.18 -24.89
C SER A 11 -21.19 56.75 -25.29
N VAL A 12 -21.48 56.49 -26.57
CA VAL A 12 -21.73 55.14 -27.08
C VAL A 12 -20.52 54.22 -26.92
N LEU A 13 -19.32 54.74 -27.19
CA LEU A 13 -18.07 53.98 -27.04
C LEU A 13 -17.79 53.58 -25.58
N VAL A 14 -18.03 54.51 -24.64
CA VAL A 14 -17.86 54.26 -23.21
C VAL A 14 -18.90 53.23 -22.71
N HIS A 15 -20.15 53.31 -23.16
CA HIS A 15 -21.17 52.30 -22.79
C HIS A 15 -20.88 50.92 -23.38
N MET A 16 -20.32 50.81 -24.59
CA MET A 16 -19.87 49.54 -25.17
C MET A 16 -18.68 48.95 -24.43
N LEU A 17 -17.73 49.77 -24.00
CA LEU A 17 -16.57 49.33 -23.20
C LEU A 17 -16.99 48.85 -21.79
N VAL A 18 -17.93 49.52 -21.14
CA VAL A 18 -18.45 49.13 -19.83
C VAL A 18 -19.29 47.84 -19.93
N ALA A 19 -20.11 47.71 -20.98
CA ALA A 19 -20.89 46.49 -21.24
C ALA A 19 -19.95 45.28 -21.58
N GLY A 20 -18.85 45.51 -22.32
CA GLY A 20 -17.85 44.49 -22.61
C GLY A 20 -17.08 44.05 -21.37
N PHE A 21 -16.82 44.95 -20.42
CA PHE A 21 -16.15 44.62 -19.16
C PHE A 21 -17.01 43.78 -18.20
N PHE A 22 -18.34 44.02 -18.23
CA PHE A 22 -19.28 43.20 -17.42
C PHE A 22 -19.49 41.76 -17.94
N LEU A 23 -19.21 41.53 -19.22
CA LEU A 23 -19.32 40.19 -19.82
C LEU A 23 -18.11 39.26 -19.51
N ILE A 24 -17.00 39.84 -19.04
CA ILE A 24 -15.76 39.06 -18.74
C ILE A 24 -15.76 38.47 -17.32
N ILE A 25 -16.60 39.01 -16.40
CA ILE A 25 -16.64 38.51 -15.00
C ILE A 25 -17.64 37.39 -14.76
N SER A 26 -18.36 36.93 -15.79
CA SER A 26 -19.34 35.83 -15.66
C SER A 26 -18.81 34.42 -16.00
N SER A 27 -17.49 34.26 -16.13
CA SER A 27 -16.89 32.99 -16.58
C SER A 27 -16.20 32.17 -15.49
N CYS A 28 -16.52 32.41 -14.21
CA CYS A 28 -16.18 31.46 -13.16
C CYS A 28 -17.47 31.02 -12.48
N THR A 29 -18.13 30.03 -13.07
CA THR A 29 -18.97 29.17 -12.24
C THR A 29 -18.03 28.49 -11.26
N PRO A 30 -18.26 28.51 -9.95
CA PRO A 30 -17.51 27.68 -9.04
C PRO A 30 -17.66 26.25 -9.56
N ASP A 31 -16.53 25.62 -9.87
CA ASP A 31 -16.47 24.21 -10.18
C ASP A 31 -17.14 23.53 -8.98
N GLU A 32 -18.35 23.02 -9.18
CA GLU A 32 -18.99 22.23 -8.13
C GLU A 32 -18.05 21.04 -7.97
N ALA A 33 -17.23 21.05 -6.91
CA ALA A 33 -16.34 19.96 -6.58
C ALA A 33 -17.18 18.70 -6.60
N GLN A 34 -16.96 17.87 -7.59
CA GLN A 34 -17.69 16.63 -7.77
C GLN A 34 -17.52 15.84 -6.48
N LYS A 35 -18.57 15.76 -5.67
CA LYS A 35 -18.56 15.00 -4.42
C LYS A 35 -18.50 13.52 -4.78
N ILE A 36 -17.29 13.01 -4.91
CA ILE A 36 -17.07 11.57 -5.12
C ILE A 36 -17.47 10.88 -3.83
N THR A 37 -18.61 10.22 -3.83
CA THR A 37 -18.98 9.31 -2.75
C THR A 37 -18.29 7.99 -3.03
N VAL A 38 -17.21 7.71 -2.29
CA VAL A 38 -16.58 6.39 -2.31
C VAL A 38 -17.39 5.50 -1.39
N SER A 39 -18.09 4.52 -1.95
CA SER A 39 -18.69 3.43 -1.18
C SER A 39 -17.60 2.38 -0.97
N GLN A 40 -17.30 2.06 0.28
CA GLN A 40 -16.39 0.98 0.65
C GLN A 40 -17.22 -0.17 1.21
N GLU A 41 -16.98 -1.36 0.69
CA GLU A 41 -17.51 -2.61 1.21
C GLU A 41 -16.38 -3.37 1.88
N LEU A 42 -16.63 -3.93 3.08
CA LEU A 42 -15.67 -4.78 3.76
C LEU A 42 -15.62 -6.13 3.04
N VAL A 43 -14.51 -6.43 2.41
CA VAL A 43 -14.31 -7.66 1.63
C VAL A 43 -13.67 -8.75 2.46
N MET A 44 -12.76 -8.37 3.38
CA MET A 44 -12.06 -9.27 4.27
C MET A 44 -11.69 -8.53 5.55
N ALA A 45 -11.84 -9.21 6.68
CA ALA A 45 -11.27 -8.80 7.96
C ALA A 45 -10.85 -10.05 8.74
N ASP A 46 -9.81 -9.93 9.53
CA ASP A 46 -9.46 -10.87 10.58
C ASP A 46 -9.10 -10.07 11.83
N GLU A 47 -9.94 -10.17 12.84
CA GLU A 47 -9.79 -9.50 14.13
C GLU A 47 -9.07 -10.39 15.15
N PHE A 48 -8.68 -11.61 14.72
CA PHE A 48 -7.95 -12.59 15.55
C PHE A 48 -8.67 -12.94 16.86
N ASP A 49 -9.99 -13.13 16.80
CA ASP A 49 -10.84 -13.32 17.98
C ASP A 49 -10.71 -14.70 18.64
N THR A 50 -10.13 -15.68 17.93
CA THR A 50 -9.98 -17.05 18.44
C THR A 50 -8.54 -17.29 18.87
N ASP A 51 -8.31 -17.40 20.18
CA ASP A 51 -6.99 -17.66 20.74
C ASP A 51 -6.37 -18.98 20.21
N ASN A 52 -5.07 -18.91 19.92
CA ASN A 52 -4.24 -20.01 19.39
C ASN A 52 -4.68 -20.57 18.04
N GLU A 53 -5.54 -19.89 17.32
CA GLU A 53 -5.98 -20.28 15.98
C GLU A 53 -5.60 -19.23 14.95
N ILE A 54 -4.97 -19.67 13.86
CA ILE A 54 -4.79 -18.87 12.65
C ILE A 54 -5.86 -19.31 11.66
N ASN A 55 -6.72 -18.40 11.25
CA ASN A 55 -7.83 -18.69 10.36
C ASN A 55 -7.33 -19.22 9.00
N ALA A 56 -7.41 -20.52 8.79
CA ALA A 56 -6.95 -21.20 7.57
C ALA A 56 -7.78 -20.88 6.32
N ASP A 57 -8.94 -20.26 6.46
CA ASP A 57 -9.74 -19.77 5.33
C ASP A 57 -9.20 -18.42 4.78
N ILE A 58 -8.32 -17.77 5.55
CA ILE A 58 -7.71 -16.48 5.21
C ILE A 58 -6.20 -16.61 5.01
N TRP A 59 -5.52 -17.38 5.88
CA TRP A 59 -4.08 -17.42 5.98
C TRP A 59 -3.45 -18.75 5.67
N THR A 60 -2.38 -18.74 4.92
CA THR A 60 -1.44 -19.84 4.74
C THR A 60 -0.04 -19.39 5.14
N PHE A 61 0.95 -20.27 5.06
CA PHE A 61 2.30 -20.03 5.54
C PHE A 61 3.35 -20.26 4.45
N ASP A 62 4.33 -19.39 4.38
CA ASP A 62 5.62 -19.74 3.79
C ASP A 62 6.50 -20.41 4.86
N ILE A 63 7.10 -21.55 4.51
CA ILE A 63 7.94 -22.34 5.41
C ILE A 63 9.34 -22.49 4.80
N GLY A 64 10.37 -22.32 5.62
CA GLY A 64 11.75 -22.50 5.19
C GLY A 64 12.51 -21.19 5.05
N THR A 65 13.58 -21.24 4.25
CA THR A 65 14.50 -20.11 4.01
C THR A 65 14.32 -19.47 2.62
N GLY A 66 13.44 -20.02 1.80
CA GLY A 66 13.28 -19.59 0.42
C GLY A 66 14.56 -19.74 -0.42
N SER A 67 14.56 -19.19 -1.62
CA SER A 67 15.75 -19.11 -2.45
C SER A 67 16.56 -17.86 -2.08
N ASN A 68 17.85 -18.02 -1.77
CA ASN A 68 18.76 -16.95 -1.36
C ASN A 68 18.19 -16.07 -0.22
N GLY A 69 17.62 -16.69 0.85
CA GLY A 69 16.99 -15.97 1.93
C GLY A 69 15.85 -15.08 1.39
N TRP A 70 14.88 -15.70 0.70
CA TRP A 70 13.71 -15.04 0.07
C TRP A 70 14.09 -13.91 -0.91
N GLY A 71 15.29 -13.99 -1.51
CA GLY A 71 15.83 -12.97 -2.41
C GLY A 71 16.52 -11.79 -1.71
N ASN A 72 16.47 -11.72 -0.38
CA ASN A 72 16.95 -10.59 0.42
C ASN A 72 18.12 -10.95 1.36
N ASN A 73 18.67 -12.18 1.26
CA ASN A 73 19.66 -12.73 2.21
C ASN A 73 19.14 -12.74 3.65
N GLU A 74 17.84 -12.99 3.83
CA GLU A 74 17.24 -13.14 5.15
C GLU A 74 17.78 -14.39 5.86
N GLU A 75 18.04 -14.28 7.16
CA GLU A 75 18.75 -15.30 7.94
C GLU A 75 17.81 -16.29 8.63
N GLN A 76 16.54 -15.94 8.82
CA GLN A 76 15.59 -16.77 9.55
C GLN A 76 15.02 -17.92 8.72
N PHE A 77 14.68 -19.00 9.41
CA PHE A 77 13.79 -20.03 8.91
C PHE A 77 12.35 -19.66 9.29
N TYR A 78 11.46 -19.50 8.32
CA TYR A 78 10.02 -19.29 8.60
C TYR A 78 9.34 -20.58 8.98
N THR A 79 8.52 -20.53 10.01
CA THR A 79 7.76 -21.66 10.56
C THR A 79 6.30 -21.28 10.81
N ASN A 80 5.45 -22.31 10.97
CA ASN A 80 4.09 -22.17 11.47
C ASN A 80 3.94 -22.64 12.94
N ARG A 81 5.05 -22.74 13.68
CA ARG A 81 5.04 -23.18 15.07
C ARG A 81 4.44 -22.09 15.99
N THR A 82 3.80 -22.53 17.05
CA THR A 82 3.22 -21.63 18.06
C THR A 82 4.26 -20.74 18.76
N GLU A 83 5.53 -21.15 18.78
CA GLU A 83 6.67 -20.38 19.24
C GLU A 83 6.88 -19.11 18.40
N ASN A 84 6.66 -19.19 17.08
CA ASN A 84 6.87 -18.10 16.15
C ASN A 84 5.59 -17.34 15.82
N ILE A 85 4.41 -17.98 15.90
CA ILE A 85 3.14 -17.33 15.60
C ILE A 85 2.03 -17.84 16.52
N SER A 86 1.26 -16.93 17.09
CA SER A 86 0.12 -17.24 17.95
C SER A 86 -0.90 -16.11 17.93
N VAL A 87 -2.14 -16.44 18.27
CA VAL A 87 -3.20 -15.46 18.57
C VAL A 87 -3.45 -15.49 20.07
N GLN A 88 -3.45 -14.32 20.72
CA GLN A 88 -3.70 -14.18 22.15
C GLN A 88 -4.47 -12.89 22.41
N ASN A 89 -5.63 -12.99 23.05
CA ASN A 89 -6.47 -11.85 23.43
C ASN A 89 -6.80 -10.91 22.25
N GLY A 90 -7.16 -11.45 21.10
CA GLY A 90 -7.48 -10.65 19.90
C GLY A 90 -6.26 -10.03 19.22
N ILE A 91 -5.07 -10.58 19.42
CA ILE A 91 -3.84 -10.07 18.85
C ILE A 91 -3.07 -11.20 18.19
N LEU A 92 -2.77 -11.04 16.90
CA LEU A 92 -1.78 -11.88 16.21
C LEU A 92 -0.37 -11.47 16.65
N ILE A 93 0.41 -12.43 17.11
CA ILE A 93 1.77 -12.24 17.56
C ILE A 93 2.71 -13.04 16.67
N ILE A 94 3.61 -12.36 15.97
CA ILE A 94 4.71 -12.96 15.21
C ILE A 94 6.00 -12.69 15.96
N LYS A 95 6.77 -13.75 16.26
CA LYS A 95 8.01 -13.67 17.03
C LYS A 95 9.20 -14.13 16.19
N ALA A 96 10.20 -13.26 16.08
CA ALA A 96 11.52 -13.66 15.68
C ALA A 96 12.27 -14.22 16.92
N LEU A 97 12.80 -15.41 16.82
CA LEU A 97 13.55 -16.09 17.88
C LEU A 97 14.97 -16.36 17.42
N LYS A 98 15.92 -16.22 18.34
CA LYS A 98 17.30 -16.69 18.14
C LYS A 98 17.39 -18.10 18.67
N GLU A 99 17.48 -19.06 17.77
CA GLU A 99 17.57 -20.49 18.07
C GLU A 99 18.19 -21.22 16.88
N ASP A 100 18.86 -22.34 17.14
CA ASP A 100 19.33 -23.25 16.07
C ASP A 100 18.14 -24.10 15.59
N TYR A 101 17.72 -23.87 14.34
CA TYR A 101 16.59 -24.58 13.76
C TYR A 101 16.85 -24.85 12.27
N ASN A 102 16.94 -26.14 11.91
CA ASN A 102 17.16 -26.58 10.52
C ASN A 102 18.31 -25.86 9.79
N GLY A 103 19.39 -25.55 10.51
CA GLY A 103 20.58 -24.89 9.96
C GLY A 103 20.49 -23.37 9.86
N SER A 104 19.46 -22.77 10.43
CA SER A 104 19.35 -21.31 10.62
C SER A 104 19.50 -20.95 12.09
N ASP A 105 20.11 -19.79 12.37
CA ASP A 105 20.31 -19.28 13.72
C ASP A 105 19.09 -18.50 14.25
N TYR A 106 18.09 -18.28 13.40
CA TYR A 106 16.88 -17.54 13.71
C TYR A 106 15.65 -18.23 13.12
N THR A 107 14.52 -18.04 13.78
CA THR A 107 13.20 -18.42 13.27
C THR A 107 12.23 -17.25 13.33
N SER A 108 11.23 -17.26 12.47
CA SER A 108 10.13 -16.31 12.47
C SER A 108 8.90 -16.94 11.81
N SER A 109 7.90 -16.13 11.47
CA SER A 109 6.76 -16.59 10.68
C SER A 109 6.44 -15.60 9.57
N LYS A 110 5.95 -16.13 8.45
CA LYS A 110 5.40 -15.38 7.33
C LYS A 110 4.06 -15.99 6.94
N ILE A 111 3.01 -15.18 7.02
CA ILE A 111 1.65 -15.55 6.64
C ILE A 111 1.22 -14.80 5.40
N LEU A 112 0.41 -15.41 4.59
CA LEU A 112 -0.06 -14.87 3.32
C LEU A 112 -1.49 -15.33 3.01
N THR A 113 -2.18 -14.56 2.22
CA THR A 113 -3.54 -14.86 1.75
C THR A 113 -3.55 -15.54 0.37
N LYS A 114 -2.39 -15.88 -0.18
CA LYS A 114 -2.22 -16.45 -1.53
C LYS A 114 -3.12 -17.66 -1.78
N GLY A 115 -3.91 -17.61 -2.84
CA GLY A 115 -4.86 -18.68 -3.19
C GLY A 115 -6.10 -18.76 -2.32
N LEU A 116 -6.22 -17.93 -1.28
CA LEU A 116 -7.36 -17.89 -0.35
C LEU A 116 -8.15 -16.60 -0.47
N LYS A 117 -7.48 -15.45 -0.34
CA LYS A 117 -8.08 -14.11 -0.49
C LYS A 117 -7.17 -13.25 -1.36
N GLU A 118 -7.69 -12.83 -2.49
CA GLU A 118 -6.99 -12.01 -3.46
C GLU A 118 -7.88 -10.83 -3.85
N GLN A 119 -7.30 -9.65 -3.96
CA GLN A 119 -8.05 -8.43 -4.23
C GLN A 119 -7.24 -7.51 -5.16
N ALA A 120 -7.84 -7.14 -6.30
CA ALA A 120 -7.16 -6.30 -7.28
C ALA A 120 -7.13 -4.81 -6.91
N TYR A 121 -8.11 -4.35 -6.17
CA TYR A 121 -8.28 -2.94 -5.80
C TYR A 121 -8.84 -2.83 -4.40
N GLY A 122 -8.56 -1.72 -3.74
CA GLY A 122 -9.19 -1.43 -2.46
C GLY A 122 -8.26 -0.75 -1.46
N ARG A 123 -8.72 -0.65 -0.23
CA ARG A 123 -7.95 -0.18 0.91
C ARG A 123 -7.53 -1.39 1.72
N PHE A 124 -6.23 -1.49 1.99
CA PHE A 124 -5.64 -2.49 2.86
C PHE A 124 -5.17 -1.78 4.13
N GLU A 125 -5.55 -2.31 5.27
CA GLU A 125 -5.29 -1.67 6.56
C GLU A 125 -4.99 -2.73 7.61
N ALA A 126 -3.95 -2.49 8.42
CA ALA A 126 -3.63 -3.28 9.59
C ALA A 126 -3.22 -2.38 10.75
N ARG A 127 -3.60 -2.75 11.97
CA ARG A 127 -3.11 -2.13 13.19
C ARG A 127 -1.93 -2.95 13.70
N ILE A 128 -0.73 -2.37 13.64
CA ILE A 128 0.51 -3.10 13.89
C ILE A 128 1.29 -2.42 15.02
N GLN A 129 1.84 -3.23 15.93
CA GLN A 129 2.88 -2.83 16.86
C GLN A 129 4.21 -3.35 16.35
N LEU A 130 5.15 -2.44 16.07
CA LEU A 130 6.45 -2.80 15.54
C LEU A 130 7.39 -3.31 16.64
N PRO A 131 8.24 -4.31 16.35
CA PRO A 131 9.28 -4.76 17.26
C PRO A 131 10.40 -3.72 17.37
N THR A 132 11.27 -3.88 18.35
CA THR A 132 12.48 -3.09 18.50
C THR A 132 13.72 -3.97 18.38
N GLY A 133 14.84 -3.38 17.95
CA GLY A 133 16.13 -4.06 17.88
C GLY A 133 16.70 -4.10 16.46
N GLN A 134 18.03 -4.00 16.40
CA GLN A 134 18.77 -4.08 15.14
C GLN A 134 18.58 -5.47 14.50
N GLY A 135 18.43 -5.51 13.19
CA GLY A 135 18.17 -6.72 12.40
C GLY A 135 16.70 -7.09 12.25
N MET A 136 15.79 -6.42 13.01
CA MET A 136 14.36 -6.63 12.81
C MET A 136 13.88 -5.95 11.52
N TRP A 137 13.12 -6.71 10.72
CA TRP A 137 12.54 -6.22 9.46
C TRP A 137 11.12 -6.76 9.27
N PRO A 138 10.15 -6.29 10.07
CA PRO A 138 8.75 -6.61 9.84
C PRO A 138 8.21 -5.87 8.61
N ALA A 139 7.30 -6.52 7.88
CA ALA A 139 6.65 -5.95 6.72
C ALA A 139 5.15 -6.30 6.65
N PHE A 140 4.36 -5.37 6.12
CA PHE A 140 2.99 -5.57 5.69
C PHE A 140 2.88 -5.10 4.23
N TRP A 141 2.63 -6.03 3.33
CA TRP A 141 2.84 -5.82 1.90
C TRP A 141 1.92 -6.68 1.03
N LEU A 142 1.86 -6.36 -0.24
CA LEU A 142 1.07 -7.03 -1.25
C LEU A 142 1.98 -7.53 -2.36
N LEU A 143 1.71 -8.73 -2.85
CA LEU A 143 2.41 -9.32 -3.99
C LEU A 143 1.39 -9.72 -5.06
N GLY A 144 1.75 -9.55 -6.33
CA GLY A 144 0.89 -9.99 -7.41
C GLY A 144 0.53 -11.47 -7.28
N ALA A 145 -0.76 -11.81 -7.40
CA ALA A 145 -1.25 -13.18 -7.24
C ALA A 145 -0.61 -14.16 -8.23
N ASN A 146 -0.19 -13.65 -9.40
CA ASN A 146 0.52 -14.40 -10.42
C ASN A 146 2.03 -14.48 -10.21
N CYS A 147 2.56 -14.04 -9.06
CA CYS A 147 3.99 -14.08 -8.80
C CYS A 147 4.50 -15.53 -8.67
N GLY A 148 5.50 -15.88 -9.45
CA GLY A 148 6.04 -17.22 -9.55
C GLY A 148 7.40 -17.27 -10.24
N ASP A 149 7.69 -18.35 -10.92
CA ASP A 149 8.97 -18.62 -11.58
C ASP A 149 8.99 -18.21 -13.07
N GLY A 150 7.90 -17.62 -13.58
CA GLY A 150 7.76 -17.23 -14.99
C GLY A 150 7.33 -18.37 -15.90
N THR A 151 6.91 -19.50 -15.34
CA THR A 151 6.32 -20.62 -16.08
C THR A 151 4.81 -20.56 -16.08
N ALA A 152 4.17 -21.08 -17.11
CA ALA A 152 2.73 -21.04 -17.31
C ALA A 152 2.18 -19.60 -17.27
N ASP A 153 1.24 -19.34 -16.36
CA ASP A 153 0.59 -18.04 -16.20
C ASP A 153 1.21 -17.20 -15.08
N THR A 154 2.45 -17.51 -14.67
CA THR A 154 3.15 -16.78 -13.60
C THR A 154 4.16 -15.78 -14.16
N GLU A 155 4.45 -14.75 -13.36
CA GLU A 155 5.43 -13.71 -13.63
C GLU A 155 6.56 -13.75 -12.60
N VAL A 156 7.80 -13.56 -13.05
CA VAL A 156 8.94 -13.40 -12.15
C VAL A 156 8.92 -12.01 -11.53
N TRP A 157 9.25 -11.91 -10.25
CA TRP A 157 9.47 -10.62 -9.61
C TRP A 157 10.57 -9.82 -10.34
N PRO A 158 10.43 -8.50 -10.54
CA PRO A 158 9.36 -7.63 -10.07
C PRO A 158 8.17 -7.48 -11.03
N ASN A 159 8.11 -8.23 -12.12
CA ASN A 159 7.07 -8.07 -13.13
C ASN A 159 5.66 -8.40 -12.61
N CYS A 160 5.55 -9.28 -11.63
CA CYS A 160 4.28 -9.60 -10.98
C CYS A 160 3.72 -8.43 -10.14
N GLY A 161 4.54 -7.41 -9.84
CA GLY A 161 4.17 -6.28 -9.00
C GLY A 161 4.23 -6.56 -7.51
N GLU A 162 4.68 -5.56 -6.72
CA GLU A 162 4.70 -5.58 -5.26
C GLU A 162 4.39 -4.18 -4.72
N ILE A 163 3.67 -4.11 -3.62
CA ILE A 163 3.37 -2.87 -2.91
C ILE A 163 3.66 -3.10 -1.43
N ASP A 164 4.68 -2.42 -0.92
CA ASP A 164 5.01 -2.43 0.50
C ASP A 164 4.27 -1.31 1.20
N ILE A 165 3.22 -1.67 1.93
CA ILE A 165 2.40 -0.71 2.67
C ILE A 165 3.19 -0.22 3.89
N MET A 166 3.92 -1.13 4.51
CA MET A 166 4.78 -0.85 5.66
C MET A 166 5.97 -1.78 5.69
N GLU A 167 7.15 -1.21 5.70
CA GLU A 167 8.40 -1.88 6.05
C GLU A 167 9.10 -1.08 7.15
N TYR A 168 9.67 -1.79 8.11
CA TYR A 168 10.39 -1.17 9.21
C TYR A 168 11.74 -1.85 9.39
N ARG A 169 12.77 -1.07 9.66
CA ARG A 169 14.11 -1.57 9.97
C ARG A 169 14.48 -1.18 11.39
N GLY A 170 14.80 -2.17 12.21
CA GLY A 170 15.10 -1.95 13.62
C GLY A 170 16.35 -1.10 13.90
N GLN A 171 17.22 -0.93 12.90
CA GLN A 171 18.37 0.01 12.96
C GLN A 171 17.96 1.46 12.72
N ASP A 172 16.78 1.74 12.17
CA ASP A 172 16.23 3.07 11.97
C ASP A 172 14.82 3.18 12.59
N PRO A 173 14.72 3.24 13.93
CA PRO A 173 13.47 3.04 14.63
C PRO A 173 12.46 4.19 14.50
N THR A 174 12.81 5.25 13.80
CA THR A 174 11.94 6.43 13.59
C THR A 174 11.33 6.49 12.21
N VAL A 175 11.68 5.55 11.32
CA VAL A 175 11.26 5.56 9.92
C VAL A 175 10.45 4.31 9.59
N VAL A 176 9.37 4.51 8.88
CA VAL A 176 8.59 3.47 8.19
C VAL A 176 8.69 3.75 6.69
N HIS A 177 9.01 2.73 5.93
CA HIS A 177 9.13 2.81 4.48
C HIS A 177 7.87 2.26 3.82
N GLY A 178 7.52 2.83 2.68
CA GLY A 178 6.56 2.27 1.73
C GLY A 178 7.21 2.24 0.35
N SER A 179 7.00 1.17 -0.41
CA SER A 179 7.64 0.96 -1.70
C SER A 179 6.65 0.41 -2.73
N VAL A 180 6.96 0.59 -4.00
CA VAL A 180 6.25 -0.05 -5.10
C VAL A 180 7.28 -0.62 -6.06
N HIS A 181 7.13 -1.89 -6.42
CA HIS A 181 8.00 -2.58 -7.36
C HIS A 181 7.21 -3.11 -8.54
N GLY A 182 7.80 -3.03 -9.73
CA GLY A 182 7.19 -3.49 -10.96
C GLY A 182 8.16 -3.44 -12.14
N PRO A 183 7.69 -3.71 -13.38
CA PRO A 183 8.54 -3.71 -14.56
C PRO A 183 9.28 -2.38 -14.74
N GLY A 184 10.61 -2.43 -14.68
CA GLY A 184 11.48 -1.25 -14.87
C GLY A 184 11.71 -0.38 -13.63
N TYR A 185 11.10 -0.70 -12.49
CA TYR A 185 11.33 -0.02 -11.22
C TYR A 185 11.25 -1.03 -10.06
N ALA A 186 12.36 -1.25 -9.40
CA ALA A 186 12.47 -2.17 -8.27
C ALA A 186 13.76 -1.91 -7.48
N ALA A 187 13.76 -2.28 -6.19
CA ALA A 187 14.95 -2.40 -5.35
C ALA A 187 15.92 -1.21 -5.43
N GLY A 188 15.44 0.00 -5.13
CA GLY A 188 16.31 1.19 -5.01
C GLY A 188 16.61 1.94 -6.32
N ASN A 189 15.95 1.59 -7.40
CA ASN A 189 16.01 2.30 -8.69
C ASN A 189 14.84 3.29 -8.90
N ALA A 190 14.19 3.69 -7.83
CA ALA A 190 13.11 4.70 -7.85
C ALA A 190 13.69 6.12 -7.67
#